data_a4eb82bb96ebd1db8082824aaa27501c
#
_entry.id   a4eb82bb96ebd1db8082824aaa27501c
#
_cell.length_a   1.000
_cell.length_b   1.000
_cell.length_c   1.000
_cell.angle_alpha   90.00
_cell.angle_beta   90.00
_cell.angle_gamma   90.00
#
_symmetry.space_group_name_H-M   'P 1'
#
loop_
_entity.id
_entity.type
_entity.pdbx_description
1 polymer ?
#
loop_
_entity_poly.entity_id
_entity_poly.type
_entity_poly.pdbx_seq_one_letter_code
_entity_poly.pdbx_strand_id
1 'polypeptide(L)'
;MSEKMRAMVLSECKKIEEKPLKLTNIEKHSISNPDEVLIKIEACGVCHSQLHGIEGDWQEIGIPPNLPTVPGHEVVGKIVEIGNGVTKFKVGDRVGITPLLKSCMDCTYCNEGKEYLCETNEITGETLRGGYTEYINASENFI
;
A
#
# COMPACT_ATOMS: atom_id res chain seq x y z
N MET A 1 -15.96 16.42 -9.75
CA MET A 1 -14.97 15.55 -10.46
C MET A 1 -13.97 15.12 -9.42
N SER A 2 -13.70 13.81 -9.30
CA SER A 2 -12.67 13.32 -8.36
C SER A 2 -11.28 13.83 -8.77
N GLU A 3 -10.49 14.21 -7.79
CA GLU A 3 -9.10 14.64 -8.00
C GLU A 3 -8.29 13.43 -8.53
N LYS A 4 -7.37 13.67 -9.47
CA LYS A 4 -6.50 12.64 -10.04
C LYS A 4 -5.10 12.75 -9.45
N MET A 5 -4.41 11.60 -9.39
CA MET A 5 -3.01 11.50 -9.02
C MET A 5 -2.26 10.57 -9.99
N ARG A 6 -0.96 10.75 -10.10
CA ARG A 6 -0.10 9.89 -10.92
C ARG A 6 0.26 8.63 -10.15
N ALA A 7 0.30 7.51 -10.85
CA ALA A 7 0.74 6.21 -10.31
C ALA A 7 1.42 5.37 -11.39
N MET A 8 2.35 4.52 -10.96
CA MET A 8 2.89 3.46 -11.79
C MET A 8 2.02 2.22 -11.66
N VAL A 9 1.21 1.93 -12.68
CA VAL A 9 0.21 0.86 -12.65
C VAL A 9 0.78 -0.39 -13.33
N LEU A 10 0.66 -1.53 -12.64
CA LEU A 10 0.89 -2.87 -13.17
C LEU A 10 -0.47 -3.47 -13.55
N SER A 11 -0.68 -3.74 -14.84
CA SER A 11 -1.91 -4.38 -15.34
C SER A 11 -1.70 -5.84 -15.72
N GLU A 12 -0.45 -6.24 -15.94
CA GLU A 12 -0.07 -7.60 -16.32
C GLU A 12 1.36 -7.85 -15.81
N CYS A 13 1.61 -9.03 -15.23
CA CYS A 13 2.96 -9.42 -14.84
C CYS A 13 3.79 -9.77 -16.07
N LYS A 14 4.97 -9.16 -16.17
CA LYS A 14 5.96 -9.39 -17.24
C LYS A 14 7.36 -9.11 -16.73
N LYS A 15 8.36 -9.62 -17.42
CA LYS A 15 9.75 -9.29 -17.11
C LYS A 15 9.98 -7.79 -17.13
N ILE A 16 10.79 -7.29 -16.20
CA ILE A 16 10.99 -5.85 -15.99
C ILE A 16 11.57 -5.15 -17.23
N GLU A 17 12.35 -5.86 -18.04
CA GLU A 17 12.89 -5.37 -19.31
C GLU A 17 11.80 -4.99 -20.33
N GLU A 18 10.61 -5.60 -20.20
CA GLU A 18 9.45 -5.28 -21.04
C GLU A 18 8.70 -4.03 -20.56
N LYS A 19 9.15 -3.42 -19.47
CA LYS A 19 8.59 -2.19 -18.87
C LYS A 19 7.09 -2.33 -18.59
N PRO A 20 6.67 -3.30 -17.75
CA PRO A 20 5.26 -3.58 -17.49
C PRO A 20 4.55 -2.46 -16.71
N LEU A 21 5.28 -1.67 -15.95
CA LEU A 21 4.72 -0.53 -15.22
C LEU A 21 4.42 0.63 -16.17
N LYS A 22 3.20 1.18 -16.09
CA LYS A 22 2.77 2.32 -16.90
C LYS A 22 2.37 3.50 -16.03
N LEU A 23 2.94 4.67 -16.31
CA LEU A 23 2.53 5.92 -15.67
C LEU A 23 1.10 6.26 -16.09
N THR A 24 0.19 6.31 -15.14
CA THR A 24 -1.25 6.47 -15.35
C THR A 24 -1.83 7.46 -14.35
N ASN A 25 -2.82 8.23 -14.75
CA ASN A 25 -3.61 9.03 -13.84
C ASN A 25 -4.77 8.18 -13.29
N ILE A 26 -4.76 7.97 -11.98
CA ILE A 26 -5.80 7.24 -11.26
C ILE A 26 -6.57 8.19 -10.33
N GLU A 27 -7.65 7.75 -9.75
CA GLU A 27 -8.35 8.52 -8.71
C GLU A 27 -7.47 8.64 -7.48
N LYS A 28 -7.36 9.87 -6.96
CA LYS A 28 -6.66 10.12 -5.70
C LYS A 28 -7.36 9.40 -4.57
N HIS A 29 -6.57 8.78 -3.70
CA HIS A 29 -7.09 8.18 -2.49
C HIS A 29 -7.76 9.22 -1.59
N SER A 30 -8.83 8.82 -0.94
CA SER A 30 -9.52 9.59 0.09
C SER A 30 -9.70 8.73 1.33
N ILE A 31 -9.88 9.37 2.47
CA ILE A 31 -10.21 8.69 3.72
C ILE A 31 -11.61 8.06 3.59
N SER A 32 -11.69 6.78 3.88
CA SER A 32 -12.93 5.99 3.85
C SER A 32 -13.31 5.45 5.22
N ASN A 33 -12.33 5.31 6.13
CA ASN A 33 -12.55 4.81 7.48
C ASN A 33 -12.09 5.83 8.52
N PRO A 34 -12.71 5.85 9.71
CA PRO A 34 -12.39 6.83 10.76
C PRO A 34 -10.93 6.80 11.22
N ASP A 35 -10.28 5.65 11.21
CA ASP A 35 -8.90 5.40 11.67
C ASP A 35 -7.84 5.60 10.59
N GLU A 36 -8.25 5.98 9.37
CA GLU A 36 -7.32 6.19 8.26
C GLU A 36 -6.67 7.57 8.29
N VAL A 37 -5.46 7.61 7.76
CA VAL A 37 -4.75 8.85 7.40
C VAL A 37 -4.47 8.85 5.90
N LEU A 38 -4.47 10.03 5.27
CA LEU A 38 -4.01 10.21 3.90
C LEU A 38 -2.57 10.76 3.95
N ILE A 39 -1.68 10.05 3.28
CA ILE A 39 -0.24 10.34 3.27
C ILE A 39 0.15 10.82 1.88
N LYS A 40 0.78 12.01 1.80
CA LYS A 40 1.50 12.46 0.61
C LYS A 40 2.88 11.82 0.62
N ILE A 41 3.16 11.00 -0.38
CA ILE A 41 4.40 10.23 -0.46
C ILE A 41 5.57 11.15 -0.82
N GLU A 42 6.66 11.07 -0.07
CA GLU A 42 7.92 11.76 -0.31
C GLU A 42 8.96 10.83 -0.95
N ALA A 43 8.94 9.54 -0.57
CA ALA A 43 9.82 8.51 -1.13
C ALA A 43 9.17 7.12 -0.99
N CYS A 44 9.51 6.24 -1.92
CA CYS A 44 9.20 4.81 -1.82
C CYS A 44 10.42 4.01 -2.24
N GLY A 45 10.87 3.10 -1.37
CA GLY A 45 11.97 2.19 -1.66
C GLY A 45 11.60 1.19 -2.77
N VAL A 46 12.63 0.68 -3.44
CA VAL A 46 12.49 -0.36 -4.47
C VAL A 46 13.01 -1.67 -3.89
N CYS A 47 12.14 -2.41 -3.22
CA CYS A 47 12.43 -3.73 -2.68
C CYS A 47 12.51 -4.77 -3.81
N HIS A 48 13.44 -5.71 -3.69
CA HIS A 48 13.55 -6.81 -4.66
C HIS A 48 12.29 -7.70 -4.70
N SER A 49 11.58 -7.82 -3.58
CA SER A 49 10.30 -8.54 -3.55
C SER A 49 9.24 -7.93 -4.48
N GLN A 50 9.25 -6.60 -4.67
CA GLN A 50 8.37 -5.96 -5.65
C GLN A 50 8.71 -6.37 -7.09
N LEU A 51 9.99 -6.62 -7.39
CA LEU A 51 10.38 -7.14 -8.69
C LEU A 51 9.75 -8.52 -8.95
N HIS A 52 9.82 -9.43 -7.97
CA HIS A 52 9.15 -10.74 -8.05
C HIS A 52 7.63 -10.61 -8.25
N GLY A 53 6.97 -9.68 -7.55
CA GLY A 53 5.54 -9.41 -7.74
C GLY A 53 5.23 -8.87 -9.13
N ILE A 54 6.03 -7.93 -9.63
CA ILE A 54 5.88 -7.33 -10.98
C ILE A 54 6.10 -8.39 -12.07
N GLU A 55 7.09 -9.25 -11.92
CA GLU A 55 7.39 -10.30 -12.89
C GLU A 55 6.46 -11.52 -12.79
N GLY A 56 5.75 -11.66 -11.66
CA GLY A 56 4.80 -12.75 -11.44
C GLY A 56 5.43 -14.03 -10.93
N ASP A 57 6.66 -13.98 -10.42
CA ASP A 57 7.38 -15.16 -9.92
C ASP A 57 6.64 -15.87 -8.78
N TRP A 58 5.83 -15.13 -8.01
CA TRP A 58 5.05 -15.69 -6.91
C TRP A 58 3.73 -16.34 -7.32
N GLN A 59 3.31 -16.19 -8.58
CA GLN A 59 2.11 -16.85 -9.08
C GLN A 59 2.23 -18.37 -9.00
N GLU A 60 3.43 -18.91 -9.24
CA GLU A 60 3.71 -20.35 -9.18
C GLU A 60 3.54 -20.94 -7.77
N ILE A 61 3.70 -20.11 -6.74
CA ILE A 61 3.50 -20.51 -5.33
C ILE A 61 2.15 -20.07 -4.76
N GLY A 62 1.22 -19.64 -5.61
CA GLY A 62 -0.14 -19.29 -5.22
C GLY A 62 -0.31 -17.89 -4.64
N ILE A 63 0.63 -16.98 -4.87
CA ILE A 63 0.59 -15.59 -4.40
C ILE A 63 0.61 -14.63 -5.61
N PRO A 64 -0.47 -14.59 -6.42
CA PRO A 64 -0.56 -13.62 -7.51
C PRO A 64 -0.91 -12.23 -6.97
N PRO A 65 -0.39 -11.14 -7.57
CA PRO A 65 -0.85 -9.80 -7.23
C PRO A 65 -2.30 -9.58 -7.68
N ASN A 66 -3.02 -8.73 -6.96
CA ASN A 66 -4.37 -8.30 -7.36
C ASN A 66 -4.28 -7.25 -8.48
N LEU A 67 -4.32 -7.69 -9.73
CA LEU A 67 -4.20 -6.81 -10.89
C LEU A 67 -5.54 -6.17 -11.30
N PRO A 68 -5.53 -4.90 -11.77
CA PRO A 68 -4.38 -4.00 -11.82
C PRO A 68 -4.02 -3.47 -10.44
N THR A 69 -2.71 -3.32 -10.17
CA THR A 69 -2.22 -2.79 -8.89
C THR A 69 -1.20 -1.66 -9.09
N VAL A 70 -0.90 -0.96 -8.01
CA VAL A 70 0.23 -0.02 -7.88
C VAL A 70 1.21 -0.67 -6.92
N PRO A 71 2.42 -1.09 -7.34
CA PRO A 71 3.40 -1.68 -6.44
C PRO A 71 4.03 -0.68 -5.48
N GLY A 72 4.94 -1.18 -4.61
CA GLY A 72 5.72 -0.37 -3.68
C GLY A 72 5.24 -0.49 -2.24
N HIS A 73 6.10 -0.98 -1.33
CA HIS A 73 5.75 -1.22 0.07
C HIS A 73 6.77 -0.68 1.09
N GLU A 74 7.65 0.22 0.67
CA GLU A 74 8.62 0.89 1.55
C GLU A 74 8.38 2.40 1.48
N VAL A 75 7.22 2.83 1.96
CA VAL A 75 6.72 4.21 1.80
C VAL A 75 7.16 5.08 2.96
N VAL A 76 7.58 6.30 2.65
CA VAL A 76 7.75 7.40 3.59
C VAL A 76 7.04 8.63 3.05
N GLY A 77 6.30 9.33 3.90
CA GLY A 77 5.60 10.54 3.51
C GLY A 77 5.09 11.35 4.69
N LYS A 78 4.28 12.35 4.39
CA LYS A 78 3.64 13.21 5.39
C LYS A 78 2.14 13.06 5.35
N ILE A 79 1.55 12.99 6.54
CA ILE A 79 0.10 13.01 6.70
C ILE A 79 -0.43 14.37 6.24
N VAL A 80 -1.40 14.35 5.33
CA VAL A 80 -2.07 15.55 4.80
C VAL A 80 -3.54 15.63 5.18
N GLU A 81 -4.15 14.51 5.58
CA GLU A 81 -5.52 14.42 6.05
C GLU A 81 -5.64 13.27 7.05
N ILE A 82 -6.54 13.40 8.03
CA ILE A 82 -6.81 12.36 9.05
C ILE A 82 -8.32 12.11 9.16
N GLY A 83 -8.68 10.85 9.38
CA GLY A 83 -10.04 10.45 9.76
C GLY A 83 -10.40 10.94 11.17
N ASN A 84 -11.69 11.00 11.46
CA ASN A 84 -12.20 11.52 12.72
C ASN A 84 -11.97 10.60 13.92
N GLY A 85 -11.51 9.37 13.73
CA GLY A 85 -11.13 8.41 14.76
C GLY A 85 -9.62 8.32 15.00
N VAL A 86 -8.79 9.02 14.21
CA VAL A 86 -7.33 9.02 14.38
C VAL A 86 -6.96 9.75 15.68
N THR A 87 -6.16 9.09 16.51
CA THR A 87 -5.76 9.59 17.84
C THR A 87 -4.25 9.65 18.04
N LYS A 88 -3.48 8.87 17.26
CA LYS A 88 -2.02 8.73 17.44
C LYS A 88 -1.21 9.76 16.66
N PHE A 89 -1.78 10.33 15.61
CA PHE A 89 -1.09 11.18 14.65
C PHE A 89 -1.87 12.47 14.34
N LYS A 90 -1.16 13.44 13.75
CA LYS A 90 -1.74 14.70 13.27
C LYS A 90 -1.25 15.02 11.86
N VAL A 91 -1.95 15.90 11.17
CA VAL A 91 -1.51 16.47 9.89
C VAL A 91 -0.12 17.09 10.02
N GLY A 92 0.76 16.76 9.07
CA GLY A 92 2.15 17.18 9.02
C GLY A 92 3.14 16.17 9.62
N ASP A 93 2.70 15.17 10.37
CA ASP A 93 3.59 14.12 10.89
C ASP A 93 4.19 13.33 9.73
N ARG A 94 5.49 12.98 9.86
CA ARG A 94 6.18 12.11 8.93
C ARG A 94 6.03 10.66 9.40
N VAL A 95 5.59 9.81 8.50
CA VAL A 95 5.29 8.40 8.80
C VAL A 95 5.83 7.50 7.70
N GLY A 96 5.93 6.20 8.03
CA GLY A 96 6.29 5.15 7.09
C GLY A 96 5.22 4.09 7.01
N ILE A 97 5.12 3.42 5.86
CA ILE A 97 4.30 2.22 5.66
C ILE A 97 5.23 1.09 5.25
N THR A 98 5.06 -0.05 5.93
CA THR A 98 5.77 -1.30 5.66
C THR A 98 4.91 -2.25 4.81
N PRO A 99 5.41 -3.46 4.47
CA PRO A 99 4.59 -4.43 3.72
C PRO A 99 3.23 -4.72 4.35
N LEU A 100 3.13 -4.90 5.66
CA LEU A 100 1.85 -5.16 6.31
C LEU A 100 1.04 -3.85 6.41
N LEU A 101 -0.04 -3.75 5.62
CA LEU A 101 -0.90 -2.57 5.59
C LEU A 101 -2.15 -2.71 6.45
N LYS A 102 -2.62 -3.94 6.66
CA LYS A 102 -3.84 -4.20 7.42
C LYS A 102 -3.87 -5.62 7.98
N SER A 103 -4.52 -5.80 9.10
CA SER A 103 -4.93 -7.09 9.65
C SER A 103 -6.31 -6.98 10.30
N CYS A 104 -6.92 -8.07 10.73
CA CYS A 104 -8.24 -8.03 11.37
C CYS A 104 -8.22 -7.44 12.79
N MET A 105 -7.06 -7.35 13.43
CA MET A 105 -6.85 -6.86 14.81
C MET A 105 -7.62 -7.61 15.91
N ASP A 106 -8.23 -8.78 15.61
CA ASP A 106 -9.11 -9.50 16.53
C ASP A 106 -8.81 -11.02 16.64
N CYS A 107 -8.16 -11.64 15.66
CA CYS A 107 -7.82 -13.06 15.71
C CYS A 107 -6.72 -13.37 16.74
N THR A 108 -6.52 -14.65 17.05
CA THR A 108 -5.49 -15.10 18.00
C THR A 108 -4.12 -14.54 17.67
N TYR A 109 -3.73 -14.53 16.39
CA TYR A 109 -2.44 -14.00 15.96
C TYR A 109 -2.32 -12.50 16.21
N CYS A 110 -3.34 -11.72 15.87
CA CYS A 110 -3.34 -10.27 16.13
C CYS A 110 -3.29 -9.96 17.64
N ASN A 111 -4.05 -10.69 18.44
CA ASN A 111 -4.04 -10.52 19.91
C ASN A 111 -2.70 -10.91 20.55
N GLU A 112 -1.88 -11.70 19.87
CA GLU A 112 -0.53 -12.08 20.31
C GLU A 112 0.57 -11.18 19.73
N GLY A 113 0.24 -10.12 18.96
CA GLY A 113 1.23 -9.26 18.30
C GLY A 113 1.90 -9.91 17.10
N LYS A 114 1.20 -10.83 16.44
CA LYS A 114 1.65 -11.59 15.26
C LYS A 114 0.77 -11.30 14.04
N GLU A 115 0.45 -10.04 13.81
CA GLU A 115 -0.49 -9.57 12.77
C GLU A 115 -0.09 -10.05 11.37
N TYR A 116 1.20 -10.29 11.14
CA TYR A 116 1.73 -10.85 9.88
C TYR A 116 1.29 -12.30 9.60
N LEU A 117 0.77 -13.02 10.62
CA LEU A 117 0.15 -14.36 10.48
C LEU A 117 -1.38 -14.29 10.39
N CYS A 118 -1.97 -13.12 10.40
CA CYS A 118 -3.41 -12.96 10.25
C CYS A 118 -3.86 -13.48 8.87
N GLU A 119 -4.87 -14.35 8.83
CA GLU A 119 -5.39 -14.93 7.58
C GLU A 119 -6.01 -13.88 6.63
N THR A 120 -6.42 -12.73 7.18
CA THR A 120 -6.99 -11.62 6.42
C THR A 120 -6.06 -10.41 6.38
N ASN A 121 -4.75 -10.62 6.49
CA ASN A 121 -3.81 -9.52 6.33
C ASN A 121 -3.80 -9.00 4.89
N GLU A 122 -3.44 -7.74 4.74
CA GLU A 122 -3.32 -7.10 3.44
C GLU A 122 -1.91 -6.50 3.29
N ILE A 123 -1.33 -6.73 2.12
CA ILE A 123 0.06 -6.37 1.81
C ILE A 123 0.07 -5.18 0.86
N THR A 124 0.79 -4.14 1.26
CA THR A 124 1.01 -2.92 0.49
C THR A 124 1.65 -3.25 -0.86
N GLY A 125 1.02 -2.82 -1.94
CA GLY A 125 1.54 -3.00 -3.29
C GLY A 125 1.31 -4.37 -3.91
N GLU A 126 0.65 -5.28 -3.20
CA GLU A 126 0.34 -6.64 -3.67
C GLU A 126 -1.16 -6.93 -3.59
N THR A 127 -1.72 -7.04 -2.39
CA THR A 127 -3.16 -7.24 -2.20
C THR A 127 -3.92 -5.93 -2.25
N LEU A 128 -3.28 -4.84 -1.83
CA LEU A 128 -3.74 -3.47 -1.95
C LEU A 128 -2.74 -2.61 -2.73
N ARG A 129 -3.19 -1.42 -3.15
CA ARG A 129 -2.33 -0.45 -3.84
C ARG A 129 -1.18 -0.02 -2.94
N GLY A 130 0.01 0.11 -3.54
CA GLY A 130 1.24 0.50 -2.86
C GLY A 130 1.70 1.91 -3.17
N GLY A 131 2.96 2.17 -2.90
CA GLY A 131 3.58 3.49 -2.81
C GLY A 131 4.14 4.08 -4.10
N TYR A 132 4.08 3.39 -5.24
CA TYR A 132 4.52 4.00 -6.50
C TYR A 132 3.46 4.97 -7.05
N THR A 133 3.01 5.89 -6.20
CA THR A 133 1.99 6.89 -6.46
C THR A 133 2.25 8.17 -5.64
N GLU A 134 1.44 9.21 -5.81
CA GLU A 134 1.62 10.47 -5.08
C GLU A 134 0.99 10.46 -3.68
N TYR A 135 -0.08 9.66 -3.47
CA TYR A 135 -0.77 9.56 -2.19
C TYR A 135 -1.16 8.12 -1.90
N ILE A 136 -1.21 7.78 -0.61
CA ILE A 136 -1.72 6.50 -0.11
C ILE A 136 -2.48 6.75 1.20
N ASN A 137 -3.53 5.97 1.44
CA ASN A 137 -4.20 5.94 2.74
C ASN A 137 -3.83 4.67 3.49
N ALA A 138 -3.76 4.77 4.81
CA ALA A 138 -3.48 3.67 5.71
C ALA A 138 -4.17 3.89 7.07
N SER A 139 -4.47 2.82 7.79
CA SER A 139 -4.88 2.91 9.18
C SER A 139 -3.73 3.39 10.06
N GLU A 140 -4.04 4.19 11.08
CA GLU A 140 -3.05 4.64 12.08
C GLU A 140 -2.38 3.49 12.86
N ASN A 141 -2.86 2.27 12.72
CA ASN A 141 -2.29 1.09 13.37
C ASN A 141 -1.12 0.46 12.60
N PHE A 142 -0.92 0.84 11.33
CA PHE A 142 0.06 0.24 10.43
C PHE A 142 1.04 1.25 9.81
N ILE A 143 1.23 2.40 10.49
CA ILE A 143 2.16 3.46 10.07
C ILE A 143 3.10 3.85 11.19
#